data_ea0f15e8c6b0a66d24ad00b035b72bf4
#
_entry.id   ea0f15e8c6b0a66d24ad00b035b72bf4
#
_cell.length_a   1.000
_cell.length_b   1.000
_cell.length_c   1.000
_cell.angle_alpha   90.00
_cell.angle_beta   90.00
_cell.angle_gamma   90.00
#
_symmetry.space_group_name_H-M   'P 1'
#
loop_
_entity.id
_entity.type
_entity.pdbx_description
1 polymer ?
#
loop_
_entity_poly.entity_id
_entity_poly.type
_entity_poly.pdbx_seq_one_letter_code
_entity_poly.pdbx_strand_id
1 'polypeptide(L)'
;CWFDDEYVFGEDGSFSINHDDSTWLEGWQGGEASDACGSPVAPHDGSPASFIYDAEGGTLTLNGVGAYIGLPKVTNAGELASPDTAPGSLQYNAYLDEDTGELTLTIQTSDSGNWWQFVLVR
;
A
#
# COMPACT_ATOMS: atom_id res chain seq x y z
N CYS A 1 -2.13 8.37 -12.72
CA CYS A 1 -1.12 7.37 -12.43
C CYS A 1 -1.38 6.61 -11.12
N TRP A 2 -1.72 7.29 -10.07
CA TRP A 2 -1.93 6.64 -8.77
C TRP A 2 -3.31 5.98 -8.63
N PHE A 3 -4.35 6.55 -9.23
CA PHE A 3 -5.72 6.06 -9.12
C PHE A 3 -6.04 4.88 -10.06
N ASP A 4 -5.14 4.53 -10.94
CA ASP A 4 -5.23 3.40 -11.86
C ASP A 4 -4.35 2.21 -11.46
N ASP A 5 -3.63 2.31 -10.33
CA ASP A 5 -2.91 1.18 -9.75
C ASP A 5 -3.91 0.06 -9.36
N GLU A 6 -3.59 -1.17 -9.75
CA GLU A 6 -4.38 -2.36 -9.42
C GLU A 6 -3.72 -3.15 -8.28
N TYR A 7 -4.48 -3.42 -7.24
CA TYR A 7 -4.05 -4.24 -6.11
C TYR A 7 -4.62 -5.65 -6.25
N VAL A 8 -3.74 -6.63 -6.41
CA VAL A 8 -4.11 -8.02 -6.71
C VAL A 8 -3.94 -8.89 -5.47
N PHE A 9 -5.05 -9.43 -4.97
CA PHE A 9 -5.11 -10.35 -3.84
C PHE A 9 -5.40 -11.75 -4.37
N GLY A 10 -4.42 -12.65 -4.33
CA GLY A 10 -4.56 -14.01 -4.78
C GLY A 10 -5.22 -14.92 -3.74
N GLU A 11 -5.96 -15.93 -4.18
CA GLU A 11 -6.57 -16.92 -3.29
C GLU A 11 -5.54 -17.73 -2.51
N ASP A 12 -4.30 -17.78 -2.99
CA ASP A 12 -3.16 -18.43 -2.34
C ASP A 12 -2.46 -17.55 -1.29
N GLY A 13 -2.97 -16.35 -1.02
CA GLY A 13 -2.37 -15.39 -0.10
C GLY A 13 -1.31 -14.50 -0.73
N SER A 14 -1.14 -14.56 -2.04
CA SER A 14 -0.22 -13.66 -2.76
C SER A 14 -0.80 -12.25 -2.87
N PHE A 15 0.08 -11.25 -2.85
CA PHE A 15 -0.24 -9.86 -3.06
C PHE A 15 0.74 -9.26 -4.05
N SER A 16 0.23 -8.45 -4.96
CA SER A 16 1.06 -7.66 -5.88
C SER A 16 0.33 -6.38 -6.27
N ILE A 17 1.09 -5.42 -6.79
CA ILE A 17 0.55 -4.18 -7.34
C ILE A 17 0.92 -4.14 -8.82
N ASN A 18 -0.06 -3.87 -9.66
CA ASN A 18 0.15 -3.56 -11.07
C ASN A 18 0.06 -2.04 -11.24
N HIS A 19 1.20 -1.40 -11.49
CA HIS A 19 1.31 0.05 -11.68
C HIS A 19 1.18 0.47 -13.15
N ASP A 20 0.92 -0.48 -14.05
CA ASP A 20 1.05 -0.23 -15.48
C ASP A 20 2.41 0.41 -15.80
N ASP A 21 2.41 1.57 -16.44
CA ASP A 21 3.66 2.26 -16.85
C ASP A 21 4.14 3.28 -15.82
N SER A 22 3.28 3.72 -14.89
CA SER A 22 3.64 4.77 -13.93
C SER A 22 2.77 4.74 -12.68
N THR A 23 3.36 5.20 -11.57
CA THR A 23 2.68 5.43 -10.31
C THR A 23 3.15 6.74 -9.67
N TRP A 24 2.54 7.13 -8.55
CA TRP A 24 3.01 8.26 -7.77
C TRP A 24 4.35 7.95 -7.11
N LEU A 25 5.32 8.84 -7.30
CA LEU A 25 6.64 8.77 -6.66
C LEU A 25 6.83 9.89 -5.65
N GLU A 26 7.22 9.50 -4.44
CA GLU A 26 7.71 10.42 -3.42
C GLU A 26 9.13 10.87 -3.75
N GLY A 27 9.48 12.10 -3.41
CA GLY A 27 10.79 12.68 -3.73
C GLY A 27 11.98 11.90 -3.21
N TRP A 28 11.81 11.15 -2.11
CA TRP A 28 12.86 10.34 -1.49
C TRP A 28 13.11 8.98 -2.15
N GLN A 29 12.26 8.55 -3.09
CA GLN A 29 12.37 7.22 -3.71
C GLN A 29 13.54 7.10 -4.70
N GLY A 30 14.06 8.22 -5.20
CA GLY A 30 15.23 8.23 -6.06
C GLY A 30 14.96 7.92 -7.53
N GLY A 31 13.71 7.95 -7.96
CA GLY A 31 13.32 7.82 -9.36
C GLY A 31 13.59 9.10 -10.18
N GLU A 32 13.20 9.07 -11.45
CA GLU A 32 13.32 10.25 -12.34
C GLU A 32 12.31 11.36 -11.97
N ALA A 33 11.18 10.98 -11.36
CA ALA A 33 10.16 11.92 -10.88
C ALA A 33 10.33 12.19 -9.39
N SER A 34 9.87 13.35 -8.94
CA SER A 34 9.86 13.75 -7.53
C SER A 34 8.52 14.40 -7.24
N ASP A 35 7.76 13.80 -6.32
CA ASP A 35 6.39 14.19 -6.00
C ASP A 35 5.53 14.34 -7.27
N ALA A 36 5.60 13.33 -8.12
CA ALA A 36 4.95 13.27 -9.43
C ALA A 36 4.82 11.83 -9.92
N CYS A 37 4.12 11.65 -11.04
CA CYS A 37 4.03 10.35 -11.70
C CYS A 37 5.35 9.95 -12.36
N GLY A 38 5.75 8.70 -12.21
CA GLY A 38 6.96 8.15 -12.83
C GLY A 38 6.99 6.63 -12.78
N SER A 39 8.01 6.03 -13.37
CA SER A 39 8.18 4.58 -13.35
C SER A 39 8.37 4.07 -11.92
N PRO A 40 7.73 2.95 -11.55
CA PRO A 40 7.86 2.36 -10.21
C PRO A 40 9.32 2.13 -9.80
N VAL A 41 9.63 2.40 -8.53
CA VAL A 41 11.00 2.32 -7.98
C VAL A 41 11.04 1.35 -6.81
N ALA A 42 11.94 0.36 -6.87
CA ALA A 42 12.14 -0.59 -5.78
C ALA A 42 12.51 0.10 -4.45
N PRO A 43 12.06 -0.43 -3.29
CA PRO A 43 11.27 -1.64 -3.10
C PRO A 43 9.76 -1.47 -3.30
N HIS A 44 9.29 -0.29 -3.68
CA HIS A 44 7.87 0.05 -3.86
C HIS A 44 7.42 -0.12 -5.32
N ASP A 45 7.94 -1.12 -5.99
CA ASP A 45 7.75 -1.37 -7.43
C ASP A 45 6.65 -2.40 -7.75
N GLY A 46 5.86 -2.79 -6.74
CA GLY A 46 4.82 -3.78 -6.90
C GLY A 46 5.32 -5.22 -6.90
N SER A 47 6.57 -5.46 -6.49
CA SER A 47 7.14 -6.81 -6.36
C SER A 47 6.24 -7.73 -5.52
N PRO A 48 6.17 -9.03 -5.86
CA PRO A 48 5.30 -9.98 -5.17
C PRO A 48 5.53 -10.03 -3.66
N ALA A 49 4.44 -10.00 -2.92
CA ALA A 49 4.39 -10.09 -1.47
C ALA A 49 3.28 -11.07 -1.05
N SER A 50 2.91 -11.07 0.21
CA SER A 50 1.77 -11.85 0.71
C SER A 50 0.87 -11.00 1.58
N PHE A 51 -0.36 -11.48 1.81
CA PHE A 51 -1.30 -10.81 2.69
C PHE A 51 -2.03 -11.79 3.60
N ILE A 52 -2.52 -11.26 4.72
CA ILE A 52 -3.43 -11.96 5.63
C ILE A 52 -4.61 -11.03 5.90
N TYR A 53 -5.82 -11.49 5.56
CA TYR A 53 -7.05 -10.79 5.88
C TYR A 53 -7.75 -11.49 7.05
N ASP A 54 -7.94 -10.76 8.14
CA ASP A 54 -8.67 -11.22 9.34
C ASP A 54 -10.02 -10.49 9.37
N ALA A 55 -11.07 -11.19 8.95
CA ALA A 55 -12.43 -10.64 8.91
C ALA A 55 -13.00 -10.38 10.32
N GLU A 56 -12.67 -11.23 11.31
CA GLU A 56 -13.12 -11.06 12.71
C GLU A 56 -12.42 -9.88 13.37
N GLY A 57 -11.10 -9.79 13.19
CA GLY A 57 -10.30 -8.69 13.74
C GLY A 57 -10.41 -7.39 12.95
N GLY A 58 -10.94 -7.45 11.72
CA GLY A 58 -11.05 -6.28 10.85
C GLY A 58 -9.70 -5.72 10.42
N THR A 59 -8.75 -6.60 10.08
CA THR A 59 -7.40 -6.19 9.68
C THR A 59 -6.94 -6.83 8.37
N LEU A 60 -6.13 -6.10 7.64
CA LEU A 60 -5.38 -6.58 6.49
C LEU A 60 -3.89 -6.34 6.75
N THR A 61 -3.10 -7.39 6.73
CA THR A 61 -1.65 -7.32 6.89
C THR A 61 -0.96 -7.66 5.58
N LEU A 62 -0.08 -6.79 5.10
CA LEU A 62 0.81 -7.05 3.98
C LEU A 62 2.17 -7.46 4.52
N ASN A 63 2.75 -8.54 3.96
CA ASN A 63 4.07 -9.04 4.32
C ASN A 63 4.98 -9.00 3.09
N GLY A 64 6.02 -8.21 3.15
CA GLY A 64 6.99 -7.99 2.09
C GLY A 64 7.56 -6.58 2.16
N VAL A 65 8.86 -6.44 2.03
CA VAL A 65 9.51 -5.13 2.04
C VAL A 65 9.04 -4.30 0.86
N GLY A 66 8.48 -3.13 1.14
CA GLY A 66 7.96 -2.23 0.11
C GLY A 66 6.53 -2.53 -0.36
N ALA A 67 5.86 -3.56 0.19
CA ALA A 67 4.44 -3.78 -0.10
C ALA A 67 3.59 -2.70 0.58
N TYR A 68 2.66 -2.10 -0.15
CA TYR A 68 1.82 -1.02 0.34
C TYR A 68 0.50 -0.93 -0.42
N ILE A 69 -0.44 -0.18 0.12
CA ILE A 69 -1.67 0.23 -0.57
C ILE A 69 -1.81 1.74 -0.43
N GLY A 70 -2.10 2.41 -1.53
CA GLY A 70 -2.25 3.85 -1.60
C GLY A 70 -0.92 4.58 -1.80
N LEU A 71 -0.32 5.12 -0.75
CA LEU A 71 0.92 5.88 -0.83
C LEU A 71 2.11 5.12 -0.20
N PRO A 72 3.27 5.04 -0.87
CA PRO A 72 4.42 4.29 -0.36
C PRO A 72 5.00 4.86 0.94
N LYS A 73 4.76 6.12 1.24
CA LYS A 73 5.24 6.75 2.47
C LYS A 73 4.49 6.33 3.74
N VAL A 74 3.28 5.82 3.60
CA VAL A 74 2.38 5.58 4.73
C VAL A 74 2.70 4.26 5.40
N THR A 75 3.15 4.29 6.66
CA THR A 75 3.44 3.10 7.45
C THR A 75 2.88 3.19 8.87
N ASN A 76 2.83 2.07 9.59
CA ASN A 76 2.39 2.04 10.99
C ASN A 76 3.35 2.80 11.93
N ALA A 77 4.62 2.96 11.55
CA ALA A 77 5.61 3.66 12.34
C ALA A 77 5.75 5.16 12.00
N GLY A 78 4.96 5.64 11.03
CA GLY A 78 5.04 7.02 10.56
C GLY A 78 5.17 7.10 9.05
N GLU A 79 5.50 8.27 8.53
CA GLU A 79 5.76 8.45 7.11
C GLU A 79 7.23 8.17 6.78
N LEU A 80 7.47 7.39 5.72
CA LEU A 80 8.83 7.14 5.22
C LEU A 80 9.45 8.38 4.61
N ALA A 81 10.76 8.50 4.78
CA ALA A 81 11.61 9.50 4.15
C ALA A 81 12.81 8.87 3.41
N SER A 82 12.88 7.54 3.35
CA SER A 82 13.93 6.79 2.67
C SER A 82 13.43 5.40 2.27
N PRO A 83 13.79 4.89 1.08
CA PRO A 83 13.47 3.52 0.69
C PRO A 83 14.18 2.47 1.56
N ASP A 84 15.31 2.82 2.15
CA ASP A 84 16.13 1.90 2.97
C ASP A 84 15.46 1.52 4.30
N THR A 85 14.47 2.29 4.72
CA THR A 85 13.73 2.05 5.98
C THR A 85 12.35 1.48 5.74
N ALA A 86 12.04 1.01 4.54
CA ALA A 86 10.76 0.39 4.23
C ALA A 86 10.53 -0.82 5.14
N PRO A 87 9.36 -0.90 5.83
CA PRO A 87 9.09 -1.99 6.75
C PRO A 87 8.84 -3.32 6.00
N GLY A 88 9.06 -4.42 6.70
CA GLY A 88 8.76 -5.76 6.18
C GLY A 88 7.28 -6.14 6.23
N SER A 89 6.45 -5.37 6.94
CA SER A 89 5.02 -5.55 6.99
C SER A 89 4.28 -4.24 7.29
N LEU A 90 3.04 -4.15 6.80
CA LEU A 90 2.09 -3.08 7.10
C LEU A 90 0.77 -3.70 7.54
N GLN A 91 0.10 -3.10 8.51
CA GLN A 91 -1.23 -3.50 8.93
C GLN A 91 -2.22 -2.34 8.79
N TYR A 92 -3.32 -2.62 8.12
CA TYR A 92 -4.45 -1.71 7.96
C TYR A 92 -5.65 -2.24 8.76
N ASN A 93 -6.46 -1.33 9.29
CA ASN A 93 -7.83 -1.68 9.60
C ASN A 93 -8.58 -1.82 8.28
N ALA A 94 -9.38 -2.87 8.13
CA ALA A 94 -9.99 -3.24 6.87
C ALA A 94 -11.48 -3.53 7.04
N TYR A 95 -12.29 -2.97 6.17
CA TYR A 95 -13.72 -3.26 6.07
C TYR A 95 -14.08 -3.58 4.61
N LEU A 96 -14.55 -4.79 4.38
CA LEU A 96 -15.03 -5.22 3.07
C LEU A 96 -16.56 -5.16 3.05
N ASP A 97 -17.12 -4.35 2.16
CA ASP A 97 -18.53 -4.38 1.82
C ASP A 97 -18.77 -5.49 0.81
N GLU A 98 -19.34 -6.60 1.26
CA GLU A 98 -19.57 -7.77 0.41
C GLU A 98 -20.61 -7.54 -0.69
N ASP A 99 -21.54 -6.58 -0.49
CA ASP A 99 -22.56 -6.26 -1.47
C ASP A 99 -21.99 -5.48 -2.66
N THR A 100 -21.06 -4.58 -2.42
CA THR A 100 -20.43 -3.73 -3.45
C THR A 100 -19.06 -4.21 -3.89
N GLY A 101 -18.37 -4.99 -3.04
CA GLY A 101 -16.99 -5.39 -3.22
C GLY A 101 -15.99 -4.27 -2.89
N GLU A 102 -16.45 -3.17 -2.28
CA GLU A 102 -15.60 -2.06 -1.86
C GLU A 102 -14.82 -2.42 -0.60
N LEU A 103 -13.51 -2.20 -0.62
CA LEU A 103 -12.63 -2.42 0.51
C LEU A 103 -12.12 -1.08 1.05
N THR A 104 -12.53 -0.74 2.26
CA THR A 104 -12.06 0.46 2.97
C THR A 104 -10.93 0.10 3.90
N LEU A 105 -9.79 0.77 3.74
CA LEU A 105 -8.58 0.56 4.53
C LEU A 105 -8.22 1.84 5.26
N THR A 106 -7.89 1.73 6.55
CA THR A 106 -7.38 2.84 7.34
C THR A 106 -6.07 2.44 8.03
N ILE A 107 -5.14 3.38 8.10
CA ILE A 107 -3.86 3.19 8.77
C ILE A 107 -3.49 4.44 9.55
N GLN A 108 -3.09 4.25 10.80
CA GLN A 108 -2.54 5.30 11.63
C GLN A 108 -1.02 5.33 11.45
N THR A 109 -0.49 6.48 11.06
CA THR A 109 0.91 6.62 10.67
C THR A 109 1.83 7.07 11.80
N SER A 110 1.29 7.52 12.94
CA SER A 110 2.11 8.00 14.05
C SER A 110 1.30 8.18 15.32
N ASP A 111 1.99 8.37 16.43
CA ASP A 111 1.40 8.74 17.72
C ASP A 111 0.71 10.12 17.71
N SER A 112 0.94 10.91 16.67
CA SER A 112 0.28 12.22 16.48
C SER A 112 -1.20 12.11 16.08
N GLY A 113 -1.70 10.90 15.84
CA GLY A 113 -3.10 10.67 15.49
C GLY A 113 -3.44 10.91 14.03
N ASN A 114 -2.45 11.01 13.15
CA ASN A 114 -2.68 11.11 11.71
C ASN A 114 -3.17 9.77 11.15
N TRP A 115 -4.25 9.84 10.37
CA TRP A 115 -4.85 8.69 9.72
C TRP A 115 -4.90 8.89 8.21
N TRP A 116 -4.67 7.80 7.47
CA TRP A 116 -4.91 7.71 6.03
C TRP A 116 -6.04 6.73 5.77
N GLN A 117 -6.89 7.05 4.82
CA GLN A 117 -7.95 6.15 4.37
C GLN A 117 -7.84 5.94 2.87
N PHE A 118 -7.88 4.67 2.47
CA PHE A 118 -7.91 4.25 1.08
C PHE A 118 -9.16 3.44 0.83
N VAL A 119 -9.82 3.68 -0.30
CA VAL A 119 -11.00 2.93 -0.71
C VAL A 119 -10.70 2.29 -2.05
N LEU A 120 -10.67 0.97 -2.05
CA LEU A 120 -10.46 0.17 -3.25
C LEU A 120 -11.82 -0.28 -3.79
N VAL A 121 -12.02 -0.13 -5.09
CA VAL A 121 -13.22 -0.56 -5.80
C VAL A 121 -12.85 -1.65 -6.82
N ARG A 122 -13.83 -2.50 -7.14
CA ARG A 122 -13.65 -3.50 -8.19
C ARG A 122 -13.67 -2.88 -9.58
#